data_1d41937bf85a2042b047ccaa9e55216a
#
_entry.id   1d41937bf85a2042b047ccaa9e55216a
#
_cell.length_a   1.000
_cell.length_b   1.000
_cell.length_c   1.000
_cell.angle_alpha   90.00
_cell.angle_beta   90.00
_cell.angle_gamma   90.00
#
_symmetry.space_group_name_H-M   'P 1'
#
loop_
_entity.id
_entity.type
_entity.pdbx_description
1 polymer ?
#
loop_
_entity_poly.entity_id
_entity_poly.type
_entity_poly.pdbx_seq_one_letter_code
_entity_poly.pdbx_strand_id
1 'polypeptide(L)'
;MEKNSVKVRNLSMWLFNRKNRHKDEFEMEETYFNESVEVDSDSDEEAYHQIADIITGHSERIRELLESYFDNPDLLIEELREDDEDWNDEFADLLEEAQDDYWLLLLLTLEKEAYATQIYWRDSASTLASKLPRLKLLKGIALQELRTCSVDCLVSEYLECAAAKLQKAGIVLGTIELDDENVLIFSILERRVERLNKLMNNVEKTWKQIS
;
A
#
# COMPACT_ATOMS: atom_id res chain seq x y z
N MET A 1 -10.78 -6.96 23.21
CA MET A 1 -10.13 -7.34 21.94
C MET A 1 -11.09 -7.42 20.74
N GLU A 2 -12.39 -7.63 20.92
CA GLU A 2 -13.34 -7.71 19.77
C GLU A 2 -13.67 -6.36 19.09
N LYS A 3 -13.56 -5.23 19.79
CA LYS A 3 -13.97 -3.92 19.24
C LYS A 3 -13.07 -3.42 18.10
N ASN A 4 -11.76 -3.73 18.13
CA ASN A 4 -10.83 -3.25 17.09
C ASN A 4 -10.98 -3.99 15.75
N SER A 5 -11.35 -5.29 15.77
CA SER A 5 -11.54 -6.09 14.56
C SER A 5 -12.72 -5.60 13.69
N VAL A 6 -13.80 -5.13 14.33
CA VAL A 6 -14.98 -4.61 13.60
C VAL A 6 -14.68 -3.27 12.93
N LYS A 7 -13.86 -2.43 13.58
CA LYS A 7 -13.48 -1.11 13.04
C LYS A 7 -12.62 -1.23 11.78
N VAL A 8 -11.62 -2.09 11.81
CA VAL A 8 -10.75 -2.32 10.64
C VAL A 8 -11.55 -2.87 9.45
N ARG A 9 -12.55 -3.74 9.70
CA ARG A 9 -13.41 -4.27 8.63
C ARG A 9 -14.19 -3.18 7.87
N ASN A 10 -14.71 -2.20 8.59
CA ASN A 10 -15.49 -1.12 7.96
C ASN A 10 -14.60 -0.18 7.14
N LEU A 11 -13.40 0.14 7.66
CA LEU A 11 -12.41 0.94 6.94
C LEU A 11 -11.96 0.28 5.64
N SER A 12 -11.70 -1.02 5.68
CA SER A 12 -11.25 -1.76 4.51
C SER A 12 -12.32 -1.86 3.42
N MET A 13 -13.59 -2.00 3.79
CA MET A 13 -14.69 -1.96 2.82
C MET A 13 -14.82 -0.63 2.10
N TRP A 14 -14.50 0.47 2.76
CA TRP A 14 -14.53 1.79 2.15
C TRP A 14 -13.38 2.01 1.16
N LEU A 15 -12.16 1.65 1.53
CA LEU A 15 -11.00 1.73 0.65
C LEU A 15 -11.26 1.00 -0.68
N PHE A 16 -12.03 -0.10 -0.63
CA PHE A 16 -12.38 -0.90 -1.79
C PHE A 16 -13.27 -0.16 -2.81
N ASN A 17 -14.22 0.66 -2.37
CA ASN A 17 -15.17 1.35 -3.25
C ASN A 17 -14.60 2.61 -3.92
N ARG A 18 -13.39 3.01 -3.57
CA ARG A 18 -12.77 4.23 -4.07
C ARG A 18 -12.49 4.18 -5.58
N LYS A 19 -13.13 5.06 -6.35
CA LYS A 19 -12.86 5.25 -7.77
C LYS A 19 -11.54 5.99 -7.97
N ASN A 20 -10.59 5.35 -8.66
CA ASN A 20 -9.29 5.91 -8.96
C ASN A 20 -9.38 7.18 -9.83
N ARG A 21 -8.97 8.30 -9.29
CA ARG A 21 -8.61 9.49 -10.03
C ARG A 21 -7.16 9.85 -9.71
N HIS A 22 -6.23 9.56 -10.61
CA HIS A 22 -5.05 10.41 -10.82
C HIS A 22 -4.33 10.00 -12.11
N LYS A 23 -4.19 10.95 -13.00
CA LYS A 23 -3.27 10.93 -14.14
C LYS A 23 -2.12 11.86 -13.77
N ASP A 24 -0.97 11.35 -13.47
CA ASP A 24 0.26 12.12 -13.51
C ASP A 24 1.43 11.27 -14.00
N GLU A 25 2.22 11.85 -14.86
CA GLU A 25 3.40 11.28 -15.48
C GLU A 25 4.53 11.20 -14.43
N PHE A 26 5.12 10.01 -14.29
CA PHE A 26 6.21 9.77 -13.36
C PHE A 26 7.53 9.60 -14.15
N GLU A 27 8.45 10.52 -14.01
CA GLU A 27 9.84 10.35 -14.42
C GLU A 27 10.62 9.67 -13.27
N MET A 28 11.15 8.47 -13.54
CA MET A 28 12.03 7.77 -12.60
C MET A 28 13.41 8.43 -12.61
N GLU A 29 13.73 9.24 -11.62
CA GLU A 29 15.11 9.60 -11.33
C GLU A 29 15.84 8.43 -10.66
N GLU A 30 16.91 7.94 -11.31
CA GLU A 30 17.86 7.02 -10.72
C GLU A 30 18.72 7.74 -9.68
N THR A 31 18.24 7.84 -8.44
CA THR A 31 19.07 8.27 -7.34
C THR A 31 19.85 7.10 -6.76
N TYR A 32 21.17 7.22 -6.77
CA TYR A 32 22.09 6.25 -6.18
C TYR A 32 21.84 6.12 -4.67
N PHE A 33 21.47 4.93 -4.27
CA PHE A 33 21.19 4.59 -2.89
C PHE A 33 22.48 4.32 -2.11
N ASN A 34 22.76 5.11 -1.10
CA ASN A 34 23.88 4.87 -0.20
C ASN A 34 23.42 3.90 0.91
N GLU A 35 23.98 2.69 0.92
CA GLU A 35 23.53 1.52 1.72
C GLU A 35 23.82 1.59 3.23
N SER A 36 24.28 2.72 3.76
CA SER A 36 24.78 2.81 5.14
C SER A 36 23.94 3.68 6.06
N VAL A 37 22.60 3.52 6.07
CA VAL A 37 21.79 4.10 7.14
C VAL A 37 21.60 3.04 8.22
N GLU A 38 22.31 3.18 9.33
CA GLU A 38 22.00 2.42 10.55
C GLU A 38 20.57 2.75 10.98
N VAL A 39 19.76 1.70 11.14
CA VAL A 39 18.36 1.82 11.58
C VAL A 39 18.38 1.96 13.09
N ASP A 40 18.62 3.17 13.57
CA ASP A 40 18.39 3.56 14.97
C ASP A 40 17.18 4.51 14.96
N SER A 41 15.99 3.96 14.83
CA SER A 41 14.77 4.76 14.97
C SER A 41 14.30 4.70 16.41
N ASP A 42 14.50 5.79 17.13
CA ASP A 42 14.04 5.94 18.52
C ASP A 42 12.51 6.16 18.64
N SER A 43 11.79 6.21 17.50
CA SER A 43 10.32 6.37 17.47
C SER A 43 9.66 5.50 16.38
N ASP A 44 8.46 5.04 16.65
CA ASP A 44 7.64 4.29 15.69
C ASP A 44 7.37 5.11 14.41
N GLU A 45 7.22 6.42 14.54
CA GLU A 45 6.99 7.38 13.45
C GLU A 45 8.13 7.34 12.41
N GLU A 46 9.39 7.46 12.86
CA GLU A 46 10.55 7.37 11.95
C GLU A 46 10.63 6.01 11.25
N ALA A 47 10.26 4.93 11.93
CA ALA A 47 10.21 3.61 11.31
C ALA A 47 9.15 3.54 10.22
N TYR A 48 8.00 4.18 10.39
CA TYR A 48 6.96 4.25 9.35
C TYR A 48 7.39 5.10 8.16
N HIS A 49 8.09 6.21 8.35
CA HIS A 49 8.72 6.96 7.26
C HIS A 49 9.70 6.11 6.47
N GLN A 50 10.54 5.33 7.14
CA GLN A 50 11.48 4.43 6.48
C GLN A 50 10.78 3.29 5.73
N ILE A 51 9.68 2.75 6.24
CA ILE A 51 8.86 1.76 5.53
C ILE A 51 8.26 2.39 4.26
N ALA A 52 7.72 3.60 4.36
CA ALA A 52 7.23 4.35 3.21
C ALA A 52 8.32 4.56 2.16
N ASP A 53 9.50 4.98 2.54
CA ASP A 53 10.66 5.18 1.67
C ASP A 53 11.04 3.90 0.92
N ILE A 54 11.01 2.76 1.60
CA ILE A 54 11.33 1.47 0.97
C ILE A 54 10.29 1.10 -0.07
N ILE A 55 9.00 1.24 0.25
CA ILE A 55 7.89 0.87 -0.63
C ILE A 55 7.81 1.84 -1.82
N THR A 56 7.96 3.13 -1.58
CA THR A 56 7.77 4.16 -2.61
C THR A 56 9.00 4.45 -3.45
N GLY A 57 10.17 4.00 -3.00
CA GLY A 57 11.43 4.31 -3.68
C GLY A 57 12.01 5.67 -3.32
N HIS A 58 11.80 6.13 -2.07
CA HIS A 58 12.19 7.45 -1.59
C HIS A 58 11.42 8.59 -2.27
N SER A 59 10.10 8.48 -2.31
CA SER A 59 9.26 9.58 -2.78
C SER A 59 9.26 10.70 -1.74
N GLU A 60 9.91 11.81 -2.06
CA GLU A 60 9.93 13.02 -1.22
C GLU A 60 8.50 13.52 -0.94
N ARG A 61 7.63 13.47 -1.96
CA ARG A 61 6.21 13.80 -1.80
C ARG A 61 5.50 12.93 -0.74
N ILE A 62 5.78 11.61 -0.69
CA ILE A 62 5.15 10.74 0.31
C ILE A 62 5.66 11.07 1.70
N ARG A 63 6.95 11.38 1.84
CA ARG A 63 7.52 11.79 3.11
C ARG A 63 6.85 13.06 3.61
N GLU A 64 6.74 14.11 2.80
CA GLU A 64 6.05 15.36 3.14
C GLU A 64 4.58 15.16 3.52
N LEU A 65 3.86 14.30 2.77
CA LEU A 65 2.47 13.97 3.09
C LEU A 65 2.34 13.25 4.44
N LEU A 66 3.19 12.26 4.70
CA LEU A 66 3.17 11.54 5.97
C LEU A 66 3.51 12.44 7.16
N GLU A 67 4.54 13.30 7.04
CA GLU A 67 4.84 14.31 8.06
C GLU A 67 3.60 15.17 8.34
N SER A 68 2.93 15.66 7.30
CA SER A 68 1.73 16.48 7.44
C SER A 68 0.55 15.72 8.08
N TYR A 69 0.36 14.44 7.74
CA TYR A 69 -0.74 13.63 8.25
C TYR A 69 -0.47 13.10 9.67
N PHE A 70 0.79 12.85 10.02
CA PHE A 70 1.18 12.47 11.38
C PHE A 70 1.01 13.64 12.34
N ASP A 71 1.33 14.86 11.90
CA ASP A 71 1.11 16.09 12.67
C ASP A 71 -0.38 16.46 12.75
N ASN A 72 -1.14 16.22 11.69
CA ASN A 72 -2.57 16.54 11.61
C ASN A 72 -3.32 15.52 10.75
N PRO A 73 -3.81 14.42 11.35
CA PRO A 73 -4.54 13.36 10.64
C PRO A 73 -5.81 13.85 9.93
N ASP A 74 -6.44 14.93 10.41
CA ASP A 74 -7.64 15.48 9.79
C ASP A 74 -7.42 15.90 8.33
N LEU A 75 -6.20 16.29 7.97
CA LEU A 75 -5.85 16.63 6.58
C LEU A 75 -6.06 15.44 5.64
N LEU A 76 -5.64 14.25 6.04
CA LEU A 76 -5.86 13.04 5.24
C LEU A 76 -7.36 12.73 5.15
N ILE A 77 -8.09 12.89 6.24
CA ILE A 77 -9.54 12.66 6.32
C ILE A 77 -10.28 13.59 5.37
N GLU A 78 -9.95 14.88 5.40
CA GLU A 78 -10.56 15.90 4.52
C GLU A 78 -10.27 15.58 3.04
N GLU A 79 -9.03 15.23 2.69
CA GLU A 79 -8.67 14.87 1.33
C GLU A 79 -9.34 13.57 0.86
N LEU A 80 -9.51 12.58 1.75
CA LEU A 80 -10.24 11.36 1.44
C LEU A 80 -11.73 11.65 1.22
N ARG A 81 -12.31 12.57 2.00
CA ARG A 81 -13.69 13.02 1.88
C ARG A 81 -13.96 13.73 0.55
N GLU A 82 -13.04 14.59 0.11
CA GLU A 82 -13.19 15.30 -1.17
C GLU A 82 -13.11 14.35 -2.39
N ASP A 83 -12.35 13.28 -2.26
CA ASP A 83 -12.12 12.32 -3.34
C ASP A 83 -13.25 11.26 -3.46
N ASP A 84 -14.15 11.13 -2.47
CA ASP A 84 -15.20 10.11 -2.45
C ASP A 84 -16.61 10.72 -2.49
N GLU A 85 -17.31 10.48 -3.61
CA GLU A 85 -18.69 10.92 -3.80
C GLU A 85 -19.70 10.16 -2.91
N ASP A 86 -19.32 8.97 -2.42
CA ASP A 86 -20.16 8.09 -1.58
C ASP A 86 -19.77 8.20 -0.09
N TRP A 87 -19.06 9.26 0.31
CA TRP A 87 -18.64 9.49 1.69
C TRP A 87 -19.85 9.47 2.65
N ASN A 88 -19.67 8.80 3.78
CA ASN A 88 -20.65 8.80 4.85
C ASN A 88 -20.04 9.17 6.20
N ASP A 89 -20.85 9.75 7.09
CA ASP A 89 -20.39 10.23 8.40
C ASP A 89 -19.93 9.10 9.34
N GLU A 90 -20.45 7.86 9.17
CA GLU A 90 -19.98 6.69 9.93
C GLU A 90 -18.51 6.37 9.65
N PHE A 91 -18.05 6.74 8.48
CA PHE A 91 -16.67 6.63 8.05
C PHE A 91 -15.75 7.66 8.68
N ALA A 92 -16.25 8.91 8.79
CA ALA A 92 -15.54 9.99 9.47
C ALA A 92 -15.24 9.59 10.92
N ASP A 93 -16.24 9.06 11.64
CA ASP A 93 -16.09 8.62 13.02
C ASP A 93 -15.02 7.52 13.18
N LEU A 94 -14.94 6.59 12.22
CA LEU A 94 -13.94 5.51 12.23
C LEU A 94 -12.52 6.02 11.98
N LEU A 95 -12.37 7.02 11.10
CA LEU A 95 -11.08 7.63 10.82
C LEU A 95 -10.64 8.54 11.97
N GLU A 96 -11.56 9.29 12.61
CA GLU A 96 -11.27 10.08 13.81
C GLU A 96 -10.78 9.20 14.97
N GLU A 97 -11.33 7.99 15.13
CA GLU A 97 -10.84 7.03 16.11
C GLU A 97 -9.48 6.41 15.76
N ALA A 98 -9.05 6.52 14.51
CA ALA A 98 -7.77 6.02 14.00
C ALA A 98 -6.68 7.09 13.93
N GLN A 99 -6.95 8.32 14.39
CA GLN A 99 -6.02 9.45 14.33
C GLN A 99 -4.66 9.17 14.98
N ASP A 100 -4.63 8.36 16.04
CA ASP A 100 -3.39 7.98 16.72
C ASP A 100 -2.71 6.73 16.13
N ASP A 101 -3.25 6.15 15.04
CA ASP A 101 -2.67 4.96 14.39
C ASP A 101 -1.85 5.36 13.15
N TYR A 102 -0.58 5.73 13.37
CA TYR A 102 0.39 6.04 12.29
C TYR A 102 0.52 4.93 11.25
N TRP A 103 0.34 3.67 11.65
CA TRP A 103 0.34 2.56 10.70
C TRP A 103 -0.82 2.66 9.71
N LEU A 104 -2.01 2.95 10.21
CA LEU A 104 -3.18 3.10 9.35
C LEU A 104 -3.03 4.31 8.43
N LEU A 105 -2.55 5.45 8.94
CA LEU A 105 -2.26 6.64 8.14
C LEU A 105 -1.27 6.34 7.01
N LEU A 106 -0.21 5.57 7.29
CA LEU A 106 0.74 5.11 6.26
C LEU A 106 0.04 4.29 5.18
N LEU A 107 -0.76 3.28 5.56
CA LEU A 107 -1.42 2.39 4.59
C LEU A 107 -2.41 3.16 3.70
N LEU A 108 -3.19 4.07 4.28
CA LEU A 108 -4.12 4.94 3.57
C LEU A 108 -3.38 5.87 2.58
N THR A 109 -2.26 6.44 3.01
CA THR A 109 -1.43 7.29 2.15
C THR A 109 -0.86 6.51 0.97
N LEU A 110 -0.33 5.31 1.20
CA LEU A 110 0.21 4.45 0.15
C LEU A 110 -0.86 4.06 -0.88
N GLU A 111 -2.08 3.79 -0.43
CA GLU A 111 -3.19 3.46 -1.33
C GLU A 111 -3.67 4.69 -2.10
N LYS A 112 -3.89 5.82 -1.41
CA LYS A 112 -4.26 7.10 -2.03
C LYS A 112 -3.31 7.47 -3.16
N GLU A 113 -2.03 7.32 -2.92
CA GLU A 113 -0.98 7.68 -3.86
C GLU A 113 -0.61 6.55 -4.84
N ALA A 114 -1.39 5.47 -4.89
CA ALA A 114 -1.23 4.34 -5.80
C ALA A 114 0.12 3.60 -5.70
N TYR A 115 0.73 3.55 -4.52
CA TYR A 115 1.84 2.64 -4.23
C TYR A 115 1.36 1.29 -3.72
N ALA A 116 0.13 1.23 -3.22
CA ALA A 116 -0.55 0.02 -2.81
C ALA A 116 -1.98 0.00 -3.38
N THR A 117 -2.63 -1.15 -3.32
CA THR A 117 -4.04 -1.29 -3.67
C THR A 117 -4.69 -2.35 -2.82
N GLN A 118 -5.87 -2.05 -2.31
CA GLN A 118 -6.65 -3.01 -1.56
C GLN A 118 -7.42 -3.94 -2.50
N ILE A 119 -7.50 -5.20 -2.10
CA ILE A 119 -8.39 -6.20 -2.70
C ILE A 119 -9.16 -6.94 -1.60
N TYR A 120 -10.34 -7.36 -1.97
CA TYR A 120 -11.19 -8.24 -1.19
C TYR A 120 -10.98 -9.69 -1.65
N TRP A 121 -10.88 -10.65 -0.73
CA TRP A 121 -10.59 -12.04 -1.12
C TRP A 121 -11.64 -12.65 -2.06
N ARG A 122 -12.88 -12.11 -2.09
CA ARG A 122 -13.96 -12.50 -3.01
C ARG A 122 -13.94 -11.75 -4.33
N ASP A 123 -12.98 -10.84 -4.52
CA ASP A 123 -12.82 -10.18 -5.80
C ASP A 123 -12.51 -11.19 -6.91
N SER A 124 -12.74 -10.76 -8.14
CA SER A 124 -12.33 -11.53 -9.29
C SER A 124 -10.85 -11.24 -9.65
N ALA A 125 -10.18 -12.20 -10.26
CA ALA A 125 -8.86 -11.98 -10.83
C ALA A 125 -8.87 -10.84 -11.86
N SER A 126 -9.98 -10.60 -12.56
CA SER A 126 -10.14 -9.47 -13.49
C SER A 126 -10.13 -8.12 -12.78
N THR A 127 -10.69 -8.03 -11.56
CA THR A 127 -10.60 -6.82 -10.72
C THR A 127 -9.15 -6.53 -10.38
N LEU A 128 -8.42 -7.52 -9.90
CA LEU A 128 -7.01 -7.38 -9.58
C LEU A 128 -6.15 -7.04 -10.81
N ALA A 129 -6.43 -7.69 -11.95
CA ALA A 129 -5.76 -7.40 -13.23
C ALA A 129 -5.95 -5.95 -13.70
N SER A 130 -7.04 -5.31 -13.30
CA SER A 130 -7.29 -3.89 -13.58
C SER A 130 -6.60 -2.93 -12.60
N LYS A 131 -6.41 -3.37 -11.34
CA LYS A 131 -5.82 -2.55 -10.25
C LYS A 131 -4.30 -2.62 -10.23
N LEU A 132 -3.73 -3.82 -10.32
CA LEU A 132 -2.29 -4.05 -10.17
C LEU A 132 -1.42 -3.19 -11.11
N PRO A 133 -1.75 -3.03 -12.40
CA PRO A 133 -0.98 -2.17 -13.31
C PRO A 133 -0.98 -0.68 -12.97
N ARG A 134 -1.83 -0.26 -12.03
CA ARG A 134 -1.92 1.15 -11.61
C ARG A 134 -0.91 1.49 -10.52
N LEU A 135 -0.30 0.49 -9.88
CA LEU A 135 0.74 0.73 -8.89
C LEU A 135 1.90 1.49 -9.54
N LYS A 136 2.35 2.55 -8.88
CA LYS A 136 3.37 3.48 -9.41
C LYS A 136 4.65 2.75 -9.80
N LEU A 137 5.13 1.80 -8.98
CA LEU A 137 6.33 1.03 -9.28
C LEU A 137 6.19 0.14 -10.52
N LEU A 138 4.96 -0.26 -10.88
CA LEU A 138 4.69 -1.13 -12.03
C LEU A 138 4.43 -0.36 -13.32
N LYS A 139 4.22 0.96 -13.24
CA LYS A 139 4.03 1.79 -14.44
C LYS A 139 5.26 1.71 -15.35
N GLY A 140 5.06 1.19 -16.54
CA GLY A 140 6.08 1.12 -17.58
C GLY A 140 6.97 -0.13 -17.59
N ILE A 141 7.03 -0.92 -16.50
CA ILE A 141 8.00 -2.01 -16.38
C ILE A 141 7.42 -3.37 -16.81
N ALA A 142 6.15 -3.65 -16.58
CA ALA A 142 5.67 -5.03 -16.63
C ALA A 142 4.25 -5.22 -17.20
N LEU A 143 3.65 -4.22 -17.81
CA LEU A 143 2.25 -4.31 -18.27
C LEU A 143 2.02 -5.44 -19.28
N GLN A 144 2.98 -5.73 -20.16
CA GLN A 144 2.85 -6.80 -21.15
C GLN A 144 2.93 -8.18 -20.49
N GLU A 145 3.79 -8.34 -19.50
CA GLU A 145 3.97 -9.56 -18.74
C GLU A 145 2.70 -9.93 -17.96
N LEU A 146 2.11 -8.96 -17.25
CA LEU A 146 0.89 -9.17 -16.47
C LEU A 146 -0.32 -9.54 -17.33
N ARG A 147 -0.41 -9.03 -18.57
CA ARG A 147 -1.48 -9.38 -19.52
C ARG A 147 -1.48 -10.85 -19.94
N THR A 148 -0.41 -11.58 -19.70
CA THR A 148 -0.33 -13.01 -20.01
C THR A 148 -0.82 -13.89 -18.87
N CYS A 149 -1.13 -13.35 -17.69
CA CYS A 149 -1.81 -14.07 -16.62
C CYS A 149 -3.29 -14.22 -16.95
N SER A 150 -3.83 -15.42 -16.73
CA SER A 150 -5.26 -15.67 -16.91
C SER A 150 -6.06 -14.86 -15.89
N VAL A 151 -7.20 -14.34 -16.32
CA VAL A 151 -8.18 -13.69 -15.42
C VAL A 151 -9.36 -14.61 -15.10
N ASP A 152 -9.43 -15.78 -15.74
CA ASP A 152 -10.43 -16.82 -15.49
C ASP A 152 -9.88 -17.82 -14.46
N CYS A 153 -9.46 -17.31 -13.30
CA CYS A 153 -8.87 -18.09 -12.22
C CYS A 153 -9.17 -17.44 -10.86
N LEU A 154 -8.73 -18.06 -9.77
CA LEU A 154 -8.81 -17.46 -8.43
C LEU A 154 -7.85 -16.26 -8.31
N VAL A 155 -8.16 -15.33 -7.42
CA VAL A 155 -7.31 -14.17 -7.12
C VAL A 155 -5.91 -14.61 -6.71
N SER A 156 -5.81 -15.66 -5.88
CA SER A 156 -4.52 -16.21 -5.44
C SER A 156 -3.68 -16.72 -6.62
N GLU A 157 -4.30 -17.46 -7.55
CA GLU A 157 -3.61 -17.99 -8.75
C GLU A 157 -3.13 -16.86 -9.68
N TYR A 158 -3.94 -15.80 -9.80
CA TYR A 158 -3.52 -14.61 -10.55
C TYR A 158 -2.34 -13.92 -9.89
N LEU A 159 -2.39 -13.75 -8.56
CA LEU A 159 -1.30 -13.14 -7.78
C LEU A 159 0.01 -13.92 -7.92
N GLU A 160 -0.04 -15.25 -7.79
CA GLU A 160 1.14 -16.12 -7.98
C GLU A 160 1.71 -15.97 -9.39
N CYS A 161 0.85 -15.98 -10.43
CA CYS A 161 1.29 -15.75 -11.80
C CYS A 161 1.94 -14.37 -11.97
N ALA A 162 1.32 -13.33 -11.44
CA ALA A 162 1.83 -11.97 -11.51
C ALA A 162 3.17 -11.85 -10.77
N ALA A 163 3.27 -12.39 -9.55
CA ALA A 163 4.50 -12.38 -8.76
C ALA A 163 5.66 -13.07 -9.48
N ALA A 164 5.43 -14.28 -10.02
CA ALA A 164 6.46 -15.02 -10.76
C ALA A 164 6.97 -14.27 -12.00
N LYS A 165 6.13 -13.44 -12.63
CA LYS A 165 6.54 -12.62 -13.77
C LYS A 165 7.29 -11.36 -13.35
N LEU A 166 6.81 -10.68 -12.32
CA LEU A 166 7.42 -9.46 -11.79
C LEU A 166 8.79 -9.75 -11.15
N GLN A 167 8.95 -10.92 -10.53
CA GLN A 167 10.22 -11.33 -9.95
C GLN A 167 11.36 -11.38 -11.00
N LYS A 168 11.06 -11.74 -12.25
CA LYS A 168 12.05 -11.70 -13.35
C LYS A 168 12.55 -10.29 -13.64
N ALA A 169 11.77 -9.29 -13.30
CA ALA A 169 12.13 -7.87 -13.39
C ALA A 169 12.72 -7.32 -12.07
N GLY A 170 13.00 -8.18 -11.07
CA GLY A 170 13.51 -7.76 -9.77
C GLY A 170 12.46 -7.06 -8.91
N ILE A 171 11.17 -7.31 -9.16
CA ILE A 171 10.05 -6.74 -8.41
C ILE A 171 9.35 -7.87 -7.65
N VAL A 172 9.12 -7.62 -6.36
CA VAL A 172 8.38 -8.50 -5.46
C VAL A 172 7.02 -7.91 -5.16
N LEU A 173 5.98 -8.72 -5.19
CA LEU A 173 4.67 -8.36 -4.65
C LEU A 173 4.60 -8.76 -3.19
N GLY A 174 4.06 -7.89 -2.37
CA GLY A 174 3.79 -8.11 -0.96
C GLY A 174 2.34 -7.89 -0.62
N THR A 175 1.88 -8.54 0.44
CA THR A 175 0.56 -8.33 1.03
C THR A 175 0.67 -7.97 2.49
N ILE A 176 -0.19 -7.06 2.94
CA ILE A 176 -0.45 -6.72 4.33
C ILE A 176 -1.90 -7.09 4.60
N GLU A 177 -2.15 -7.93 5.60
CA GLU A 177 -3.50 -8.27 6.03
C GLU A 177 -4.09 -7.08 6.79
N LEU A 178 -5.21 -6.55 6.30
CA LEU A 178 -5.95 -5.48 6.95
C LEU A 178 -6.97 -6.05 7.93
N ASP A 179 -7.66 -7.11 7.50
CA ASP A 179 -8.60 -7.91 8.30
C ASP A 179 -8.77 -9.32 7.69
N ASP A 180 -9.76 -10.08 8.15
CA ASP A 180 -10.03 -11.46 7.68
C ASP A 180 -10.45 -11.53 6.19
N GLU A 181 -10.87 -10.43 5.60
CA GLU A 181 -11.46 -10.37 4.26
C GLU A 181 -10.69 -9.51 3.26
N ASN A 182 -9.81 -8.62 3.75
CA ASN A 182 -9.13 -7.62 2.94
C ASN A 182 -7.62 -7.66 3.11
N VAL A 183 -6.93 -7.51 2.01
CA VAL A 183 -5.48 -7.39 1.98
C VAL A 183 -5.07 -6.18 1.16
N LEU A 184 -4.04 -5.50 1.62
CA LEU A 184 -3.35 -4.47 0.86
C LEU A 184 -2.23 -5.12 0.07
N ILE A 185 -2.21 -4.90 -1.25
CA ILE A 185 -1.13 -5.38 -2.13
C ILE A 185 -0.25 -4.20 -2.48
N PHE A 186 1.04 -4.39 -2.38
CA PHE A 186 2.05 -3.43 -2.80
C PHE A 186 3.16 -4.11 -3.61
N SER A 187 3.97 -3.32 -4.27
CA SER A 187 5.14 -3.79 -5.01
C SER A 187 6.40 -3.14 -4.47
N ILE A 188 7.51 -3.89 -4.46
CA ILE A 188 8.79 -3.45 -3.94
C ILE A 188 9.93 -4.02 -4.79
N LEU A 189 11.06 -3.32 -4.88
CA LEU A 189 12.26 -3.87 -5.50
C LEU A 189 12.84 -4.99 -4.64
N GLU A 190 13.20 -6.13 -5.25
CA GLU A 190 13.72 -7.32 -4.57
C GLU A 190 14.89 -7.00 -3.63
N ARG A 191 15.82 -6.12 -4.05
CA ARG A 191 16.96 -5.66 -3.24
C ARG A 191 16.58 -4.95 -1.93
N ARG A 192 15.31 -4.58 -1.75
CA ARG A 192 14.82 -3.85 -0.55
C ARG A 192 14.05 -4.75 0.43
N VAL A 193 13.77 -5.98 0.04
CA VAL A 193 12.96 -6.93 0.82
C VAL A 193 13.54 -7.16 2.21
N GLU A 194 14.84 -7.39 2.31
CA GLU A 194 15.51 -7.65 3.60
C GLU A 194 15.39 -6.45 4.55
N ARG A 195 15.58 -5.25 4.03
CA ARG A 195 15.42 -4.02 4.82
C ARG A 195 13.98 -3.81 5.27
N LEU A 196 13.00 -4.06 4.39
CA LEU A 196 11.58 -3.98 4.76
C LEU A 196 11.27 -4.98 5.88
N ASN A 197 11.72 -6.23 5.78
CA ASN A 197 11.51 -7.23 6.81
C ASN A 197 12.04 -6.78 8.18
N LYS A 198 13.24 -6.18 8.21
CA LYS A 198 13.83 -5.69 9.44
C LYS A 198 13.00 -4.56 10.07
N LEU A 199 12.55 -3.59 9.26
CA LEU A 199 11.73 -2.48 9.76
C LEU A 199 10.35 -2.93 10.22
N MET A 200 9.68 -3.79 9.46
CA MET A 200 8.37 -4.32 9.83
C MET A 200 8.41 -5.08 11.17
N ASN A 201 9.49 -5.85 11.40
CA ASN A 201 9.69 -6.54 12.67
C ASN A 201 9.91 -5.56 13.83
N ASN A 202 10.59 -4.43 13.61
CA ASN A 202 10.82 -3.43 14.65
C ASN A 202 9.52 -2.78 15.13
N VAL A 203 8.56 -2.59 14.23
CA VAL A 203 7.24 -2.01 14.56
C VAL A 203 6.16 -3.07 14.82
N GLU A 204 6.56 -4.33 14.99
CA GLU A 204 5.65 -5.47 15.25
C GLU A 204 4.56 -5.63 14.18
N LYS A 205 4.82 -5.21 12.95
CA LYS A 205 3.93 -5.39 11.80
C LYS A 205 4.40 -6.54 10.92
N THR A 206 3.48 -7.15 10.21
CA THR A 206 3.76 -8.29 9.33
C THR A 206 3.31 -8.04 7.90
N TRP A 207 4.06 -8.59 6.97
CA TRP A 207 3.67 -8.68 5.57
C TRP A 207 4.07 -10.04 5.02
N LYS A 208 3.49 -10.43 3.90
CA LYS A 208 3.80 -11.69 3.23
C LYS A 208 4.28 -11.42 1.81
N GLN A 209 5.39 -12.01 1.44
CA GLN A 209 5.83 -12.04 0.05
C GLN A 209 4.99 -13.06 -0.72
N ILE A 210 4.50 -12.67 -1.89
CA ILE A 210 3.83 -13.57 -2.83
C ILE A 210 4.91 -14.24 -3.68
N SER A 211 4.91 -15.55 -3.73
CA SER A 211 5.91 -16.37 -4.43
C SER A 211 5.26 -17.30 -5.45
#